data_fdc9b24d93ca34d4ffdb2d596ef606bb
#
_entry.id   fdc9b24d93ca34d4ffdb2d596ef606bb
#
_cell.length_a   1.000
_cell.length_b   1.000
_cell.length_c   1.000
_cell.angle_alpha   90.00
_cell.angle_beta   90.00
_cell.angle_gamma   90.00
#
_symmetry.space_group_name_H-M   'P 1'
#
loop_
_entity.id
_entity.type
_entity.pdbx_description
1 polymer ?
#
loop_
_entity_poly.entity_id
_entity_poly.type
_entity_poly.pdbx_seq_one_letter_code
_entity_poly.pdbx_strand_id
1 'polypeptide(L)'
;ALAAALADAAHNRASARVIGRLPSGWRNLPSQPQSKSYSTASGDYDVRYSLSRSGVLSAEGFDDVRLVSATATRVVLEQSGVQRSFDVAAYGSEIFVDSSLGPVALTAAPRFVDPSAEVAAGSLLAPMPGSVIRLGAALGDTVTAGQPILWLEAMKMEHTVTAPTAG
;
A
#
# COMPACT_ATOMS: atom_id res chain seq x y z
N ALA A 1 10.30 -10.45 -2.50
CA ALA A 1 9.24 -9.73 -1.77
C ALA A 1 9.47 -9.76 -0.25
N LEU A 2 9.62 -10.95 0.41
CA LEU A 2 9.81 -11.03 1.87
C LEU A 2 11.03 -10.22 2.37
N ALA A 3 12.18 -10.30 1.68
CA ALA A 3 13.36 -9.53 2.04
C ALA A 3 13.12 -8.01 1.93
N ALA A 4 12.39 -7.55 0.91
CA ALA A 4 12.00 -6.15 0.77
C ALA A 4 11.11 -5.69 1.95
N ALA A 5 10.14 -6.51 2.36
CA ALA A 5 9.26 -6.21 3.48
C ALA A 5 10.01 -6.10 4.81
N LEU A 6 11.01 -6.97 5.02
CA LEU A 6 11.85 -6.98 6.22
C LEU A 6 12.85 -5.81 6.23
N ALA A 7 13.41 -5.44 5.08
CA ALA A 7 14.27 -4.26 4.95
C ALA A 7 13.51 -2.96 5.25
N ASP A 8 12.28 -2.82 4.73
CA ASP A 8 11.42 -1.69 5.04
C ASP A 8 11.02 -1.66 6.54
N ALA A 9 10.73 -2.81 7.14
CA ALA A 9 10.49 -2.90 8.58
C ALA A 9 11.72 -2.47 9.41
N ALA A 10 12.93 -2.83 8.95
CA ALA A 10 14.17 -2.41 9.59
C ALA A 10 14.43 -0.90 9.43
N HIS A 11 14.15 -0.35 8.23
CA HIS A 11 14.22 1.09 7.96
C HIS A 11 13.27 1.88 8.86
N ASN A 12 12.00 1.47 8.92
CA ASN A 12 10.98 2.13 9.74
C ASN A 12 11.35 2.10 11.23
N ARG A 13 11.93 0.99 11.69
CA ARG A 13 12.42 0.88 13.08
C ARG A 13 13.62 1.78 13.33
N ALA A 14 14.57 1.86 12.41
CA ALA A 14 15.76 2.70 12.55
C ALA A 14 15.42 4.20 12.54
N SER A 15 14.40 4.60 11.76
CA SER A 15 13.93 5.98 11.65
C SER A 15 12.91 6.37 12.74
N ALA A 16 12.43 5.40 13.53
CA ALA A 16 11.40 5.65 14.55
C ALA A 16 11.92 6.56 15.66
N ARG A 17 11.25 7.70 15.86
CA ARG A 17 11.57 8.67 16.93
C ARG A 17 11.12 8.20 18.32
N VAL A 18 10.12 7.33 18.38
CA VAL A 18 9.56 6.76 19.60
C VAL A 18 9.48 5.24 19.46
N ILE A 19 9.78 4.53 20.55
CA ILE A 19 9.62 3.07 20.66
C ILE A 19 10.47 2.27 19.63
N GLY A 20 11.54 2.83 19.09
CA GLY A 20 12.41 2.17 18.09
C GLY A 20 13.09 0.86 18.56
N ARG A 21 13.01 0.53 19.87
CA ARG A 21 13.52 -0.74 20.41
C ARG A 21 12.55 -1.91 20.22
N LEU A 22 11.26 -1.65 19.94
CA LEU A 22 10.29 -2.72 19.68
C LEU A 22 10.40 -3.20 18.24
N PRO A 23 10.09 -4.47 17.98
CA PRO A 23 9.99 -4.98 16.62
C PRO A 23 8.97 -4.16 15.80
N SER A 24 9.24 -3.95 14.53
CA SER A 24 8.27 -3.33 13.63
C SER A 24 6.97 -4.12 13.62
N GLY A 25 5.83 -3.41 13.69
CA GLY A 25 4.52 -4.03 13.74
C GLY A 25 4.13 -4.64 15.09
N TRP A 26 4.91 -4.38 16.15
CA TRP A 26 4.54 -4.81 17.50
C TRP A 26 3.15 -4.27 17.89
N ARG A 27 2.34 -5.15 18.46
CA ARG A 27 1.00 -4.84 19.00
C ARG A 27 0.85 -5.48 20.35
N ASN A 28 0.02 -4.86 21.21
CA ASN A 28 -0.28 -5.41 22.54
C ASN A 28 -1.04 -6.75 22.44
N LEU A 29 -1.91 -6.87 21.43
CA LEU A 29 -2.60 -8.11 21.06
C LEU A 29 -2.21 -8.47 19.62
N PRO A 30 -1.35 -9.48 19.39
CA PRO A 30 -0.96 -9.93 18.07
C PRO A 30 -2.10 -10.75 17.45
N SER A 31 -3.06 -10.08 16.81
CA SER A 31 -4.24 -10.72 16.22
C SER A 31 -4.04 -11.11 14.75
N GLN A 32 -3.15 -10.43 14.04
CA GLN A 32 -2.91 -10.68 12.61
C GLN A 32 -1.46 -10.40 12.22
N PRO A 33 -0.92 -11.08 11.18
CA PRO A 33 0.38 -10.79 10.63
C PRO A 33 0.44 -9.37 10.04
N GLN A 34 1.63 -8.85 9.85
CA GLN A 34 1.87 -7.69 9.03
C GLN A 34 1.72 -8.09 7.56
N SER A 35 1.13 -7.23 6.74
CA SER A 35 1.00 -7.45 5.30
C SER A 35 1.66 -6.31 4.52
N LYS A 36 2.29 -6.67 3.41
CA LYS A 36 2.82 -5.76 2.39
C LYS A 36 2.53 -6.32 1.01
N SER A 37 2.04 -5.48 0.12
CA SER A 37 1.71 -5.85 -1.25
C SER A 37 2.72 -5.23 -2.20
N TYR A 38 3.16 -6.00 -3.17
CA TYR A 38 4.11 -5.59 -4.21
C TYR A 38 3.60 -6.05 -5.56
N SER A 39 3.79 -5.22 -6.58
CA SER A 39 3.60 -5.62 -7.98
C SER A 39 4.96 -5.82 -8.67
N THR A 40 4.98 -6.73 -9.63
CA THR A 40 6.11 -7.02 -10.51
C THR A 40 5.63 -7.20 -11.94
N ALA A 41 6.54 -7.31 -12.90
CA ALA A 41 6.19 -7.67 -14.28
C ALA A 41 5.48 -9.03 -14.41
N SER A 42 5.63 -9.93 -13.43
CA SER A 42 5.03 -11.27 -13.40
C SER A 42 3.75 -11.39 -12.58
N GLY A 43 3.31 -10.31 -11.90
CA GLY A 43 2.10 -10.27 -11.10
C GLY A 43 2.28 -9.65 -9.72
N ASP A 44 1.21 -9.70 -8.93
CA ASP A 44 1.15 -9.12 -7.60
C ASP A 44 1.49 -10.16 -6.53
N TYR A 45 2.16 -9.72 -5.47
CA TYR A 45 2.60 -10.54 -4.36
C TYR A 45 2.24 -9.92 -3.03
N ASP A 46 1.44 -10.62 -2.26
CA ASP A 46 1.15 -10.27 -0.87
C ASP A 46 2.11 -11.01 0.06
N VAL A 47 2.83 -10.25 0.86
CA VAL A 47 3.74 -10.78 1.88
C VAL A 47 3.09 -10.61 3.24
N ARG A 48 2.81 -11.73 3.91
CA ARG A 48 2.30 -11.75 5.28
C ARG A 48 3.34 -12.36 6.20
N TYR A 49 3.72 -11.62 7.23
CA TYR A 49 4.73 -12.06 8.19
C TYR A 49 4.48 -11.51 9.57
N SER A 50 5.05 -12.16 10.57
CA SER A 50 5.12 -11.67 11.94
C SER A 50 6.53 -11.80 12.49
N LEU A 51 6.94 -10.82 13.29
CA LEU A 51 8.16 -10.84 14.06
C LEU A 51 7.78 -10.86 15.55
N SER A 52 8.17 -11.90 16.25
CA SER A 52 7.98 -11.97 17.68
C SER A 52 8.90 -10.97 18.40
N ARG A 53 8.64 -10.74 19.69
CA ARG A 53 9.50 -9.91 20.53
C ARG A 53 10.93 -10.46 20.64
N SER A 54 11.07 -11.77 20.54
CA SER A 54 12.37 -12.46 20.51
C SER A 54 13.04 -12.49 19.14
N GLY A 55 12.44 -11.86 18.11
CA GLY A 55 12.98 -11.81 16.75
C GLY A 55 12.67 -13.05 15.89
N VAL A 56 11.82 -13.95 16.38
CA VAL A 56 11.39 -15.11 15.57
C VAL A 56 10.48 -14.63 14.46
N LEU A 57 10.88 -14.96 13.23
CA LEU A 57 10.12 -14.69 12.01
C LEU A 57 9.17 -15.85 11.73
N SER A 58 7.92 -15.52 11.39
CA SER A 58 6.97 -16.41 10.74
C SER A 58 6.46 -15.71 9.49
N ALA A 59 6.52 -16.35 8.34
CA ALA A 59 6.11 -15.78 7.07
C ALA A 59 5.24 -16.79 6.30
N GLU A 60 4.10 -16.35 5.81
CA GLU A 60 3.15 -17.19 5.05
C GLU A 60 3.80 -17.66 3.74
N GLY A 61 3.68 -18.96 3.44
CA GLY A 61 4.31 -19.56 2.27
C GLY A 61 5.82 -19.86 2.41
N PHE A 62 6.40 -19.64 3.60
CA PHE A 62 7.79 -19.96 3.89
C PHE A 62 7.89 -20.82 5.14
N ASP A 63 7.97 -22.13 4.93
CA ASP A 63 8.23 -23.05 6.02
C ASP A 63 9.71 -22.95 6.44
N ASP A 64 9.97 -23.03 7.74
CA ASP A 64 11.33 -23.05 8.31
C ASP A 64 12.22 -21.86 7.86
N VAL A 65 11.63 -20.66 7.77
CA VAL A 65 12.41 -19.44 7.52
C VAL A 65 12.78 -18.75 8.82
N ARG A 66 14.03 -18.34 8.95
CA ARG A 66 14.55 -17.60 10.09
C ARG A 66 15.22 -16.31 9.64
N LEU A 67 14.94 -15.22 10.34
CA LEU A 67 15.65 -13.96 10.16
C LEU A 67 16.97 -13.99 10.93
N VAL A 68 18.08 -13.92 10.19
CA VAL A 68 19.42 -13.84 10.79
C VAL A 68 19.76 -12.39 11.08
N SER A 69 19.55 -11.49 10.12
CA SER A 69 19.72 -10.05 10.29
C SER A 69 18.90 -9.27 9.28
N ALA A 70 18.51 -8.04 9.64
CA ALA A 70 17.87 -7.09 8.72
C ALA A 70 18.34 -5.66 9.01
N THR A 71 18.74 -4.99 7.95
CA THR A 71 18.97 -3.55 7.86
C THR A 71 18.08 -2.97 6.75
N ALA A 72 18.07 -1.66 6.59
CA ALA A 72 17.35 -1.02 5.48
C ALA A 72 17.84 -1.44 4.09
N THR A 73 19.09 -1.89 3.98
CA THR A 73 19.75 -2.19 2.71
C THR A 73 20.18 -3.64 2.54
N ARG A 74 20.09 -4.44 3.60
CA ARG A 74 20.50 -5.85 3.55
C ARG A 74 19.69 -6.70 4.51
N VAL A 75 19.21 -7.83 4.01
CA VAL A 75 18.51 -8.85 4.80
C VAL A 75 19.20 -10.20 4.62
N VAL A 76 19.43 -10.91 5.71
CA VAL A 76 19.95 -12.28 5.70
C VAL A 76 18.89 -13.20 6.25
N LEU A 77 18.45 -14.15 5.43
CA LEU A 77 17.49 -15.18 5.81
C LEU A 77 18.18 -16.55 5.79
N GLU A 78 17.75 -17.40 6.69
CA GLU A 78 18.09 -18.81 6.71
C GLU A 78 16.84 -19.62 6.44
N GLN A 79 16.92 -20.52 5.50
CA GLN A 79 15.84 -21.47 5.18
C GLN A 79 16.43 -22.85 4.99
N SER A 80 15.92 -23.84 5.72
CA SER A 80 16.40 -25.24 5.68
C SER A 80 17.92 -25.35 5.87
N GLY A 81 18.48 -24.54 6.79
CA GLY A 81 19.92 -24.51 7.10
C GLY A 81 20.78 -23.75 6.09
N VAL A 82 20.20 -23.19 5.03
CA VAL A 82 20.94 -22.40 4.03
C VAL A 82 20.72 -20.91 4.26
N GLN A 83 21.80 -20.18 4.51
CA GLN A 83 21.75 -18.73 4.64
C GLN A 83 21.92 -18.06 3.28
N ARG A 84 21.06 -17.06 3.01
CA ARG A 84 21.11 -16.21 1.81
C ARG A 84 21.03 -14.75 2.19
N SER A 85 21.87 -13.94 1.58
CA SER A 85 21.81 -12.48 1.70
C SER A 85 21.03 -11.87 0.53
N PHE A 86 20.26 -10.85 0.84
CA PHE A 86 19.48 -10.06 -0.10
C PHE A 86 19.88 -8.60 0.09
N ASP A 87 20.45 -7.99 -0.93
CA ASP A 87 20.74 -6.57 -0.96
C ASP A 87 19.50 -5.83 -1.48
N VAL A 88 19.10 -4.77 -0.78
CA VAL A 88 17.84 -4.06 -1.03
C VAL A 88 18.12 -2.59 -1.24
N ALA A 89 17.64 -2.02 -2.34
CA ALA A 89 17.66 -0.60 -2.63
C ALA A 89 16.23 -0.11 -2.87
N ALA A 90 15.79 0.94 -2.15
CA ALA A 90 14.45 1.49 -2.27
C ALA A 90 14.51 2.95 -2.73
N TYR A 91 13.71 3.28 -3.74
CA TYR A 91 13.57 4.61 -4.34
C TYR A 91 12.09 4.96 -4.45
N GLY A 92 11.54 5.60 -3.42
CA GLY A 92 10.09 5.82 -3.34
C GLY A 92 9.31 4.50 -3.27
N SER A 93 8.46 4.24 -4.26
CA SER A 93 7.71 2.99 -4.37
C SER A 93 8.48 1.86 -5.05
N GLU A 94 9.59 2.15 -5.75
CA GLU A 94 10.40 1.15 -6.44
C GLU A 94 11.43 0.54 -5.51
N ILE A 95 11.48 -0.79 -5.48
CA ILE A 95 12.38 -1.56 -4.62
C ILE A 95 13.10 -2.60 -5.47
N PHE A 96 14.41 -2.58 -5.42
CA PHE A 96 15.28 -3.53 -6.10
C PHE A 96 15.88 -4.46 -5.06
N VAL A 97 15.76 -5.75 -5.30
CA VAL A 97 16.34 -6.80 -4.45
C VAL A 97 17.28 -7.64 -5.29
N ASP A 98 18.54 -7.70 -4.87
CA ASP A 98 19.55 -8.54 -5.50
C ASP A 98 20.01 -9.66 -4.55
N SER A 99 20.26 -10.84 -5.11
CA SER A 99 20.69 -12.01 -4.36
C SER A 99 21.30 -13.08 -5.28
N SER A 100 21.80 -14.14 -4.71
CA SER A 100 22.26 -15.33 -5.46
C SER A 100 21.16 -16.02 -6.29
N LEU A 101 19.89 -15.66 -6.07
CA LEU A 101 18.74 -16.16 -6.85
C LEU A 101 18.41 -15.28 -8.07
N GLY A 102 19.14 -14.18 -8.24
CA GLY A 102 18.94 -13.17 -9.27
C GLY A 102 18.29 -11.89 -8.75
N PRO A 103 18.30 -10.81 -9.56
CA PRO A 103 17.70 -9.54 -9.24
C PRO A 103 16.19 -9.55 -9.43
N VAL A 104 15.46 -8.82 -8.59
CA VAL A 104 14.02 -8.64 -8.70
C VAL A 104 13.69 -7.16 -8.47
N ALA A 105 12.89 -6.58 -9.36
CA ALA A 105 12.29 -5.27 -9.20
C ALA A 105 10.84 -5.41 -8.69
N LEU A 106 10.52 -4.65 -7.66
CA LEU A 106 9.22 -4.64 -7.00
C LEU A 106 8.70 -3.20 -6.95
N THR A 107 7.40 -3.03 -7.14
CA THR A 107 6.72 -1.76 -6.84
C THR A 107 5.84 -1.96 -5.62
N ALA A 108 6.10 -1.21 -4.55
CA ALA A 108 5.31 -1.29 -3.34
C ALA A 108 3.92 -0.68 -3.56
N ALA A 109 2.88 -1.44 -3.29
CA ALA A 109 1.52 -0.92 -3.31
C ALA A 109 1.29 0.02 -2.11
N PRO A 110 0.64 1.18 -2.30
CA PRO A 110 0.30 2.08 -1.20
C PRO A 110 -0.64 1.37 -0.23
N ARG A 111 -0.39 1.50 1.06
CA ARG A 111 -1.24 0.90 2.11
C ARG A 111 -2.64 1.51 2.14
N PHE A 112 -2.75 2.78 1.81
CA PHE A 112 -3.99 3.52 1.70
C PHE A 112 -4.05 4.09 0.29
N VAL A 113 -5.02 3.61 -0.46
CA VAL A 113 -5.33 4.19 -1.77
C VAL A 113 -6.09 5.48 -1.54
N ASP A 114 -5.65 6.56 -2.16
CA ASP A 114 -6.44 7.79 -2.19
C ASP A 114 -7.62 7.56 -3.14
N PRO A 115 -8.88 7.58 -2.64
CA PRO A 115 -10.05 7.36 -3.49
C PRO A 115 -10.15 8.37 -4.64
N SER A 116 -9.54 9.56 -4.50
CA SER A 116 -9.50 10.56 -5.56
C SER A 116 -8.55 10.20 -6.70
N ALA A 117 -7.58 9.33 -6.47
CA ALA A 117 -6.63 8.87 -7.50
C ALA A 117 -7.23 7.79 -8.43
N GLU A 118 -8.33 7.13 -8.02
CA GLU A 118 -9.02 6.10 -8.82
C GLU A 118 -10.13 6.66 -9.70
N VAL A 119 -10.28 7.99 -9.77
CA VAL A 119 -11.33 8.62 -10.56
C VAL A 119 -11.03 8.44 -12.05
N ALA A 120 -11.86 7.67 -12.74
CA ALA A 120 -11.79 7.57 -14.20
C ALA A 120 -11.98 8.95 -14.83
N ALA A 121 -11.27 9.22 -15.93
CA ALA A 121 -11.41 10.47 -16.67
C ALA A 121 -12.89 10.71 -17.04
N GLY A 122 -13.44 11.87 -16.67
CA GLY A 122 -14.86 12.19 -16.84
C GLY A 122 -15.79 11.72 -15.72
N SER A 123 -15.29 11.00 -14.72
CA SER A 123 -16.09 10.65 -13.54
C SER A 123 -16.21 11.85 -12.60
N LEU A 124 -17.41 12.03 -12.04
CA LEU A 124 -17.69 13.08 -11.06
C LEU A 124 -17.75 12.50 -9.66
N LEU A 125 -16.97 13.07 -8.77
CA LEU A 125 -17.05 12.75 -7.34
C LEU A 125 -17.97 13.77 -6.65
N ALA A 126 -18.77 13.27 -5.71
CA ALA A 126 -19.48 14.14 -4.80
C ALA A 126 -18.48 14.92 -3.93
N PRO A 127 -18.60 16.25 -3.80
CA PRO A 127 -17.69 17.06 -2.98
C PRO A 127 -17.79 16.70 -1.48
N MET A 128 -18.89 16.08 -1.07
CA MET A 128 -19.12 15.59 0.28
C MET A 128 -20.23 14.53 0.29
N PRO A 129 -20.32 13.70 1.35
CA PRO A 129 -21.45 12.79 1.53
C PRO A 129 -22.77 13.57 1.63
N GLY A 130 -23.79 13.19 0.84
CA GLY A 130 -25.07 13.85 0.81
C GLY A 130 -26.10 13.09 0.00
N SER A 131 -27.33 13.61 -0.06
CA SER A 131 -28.43 13.05 -0.85
C SER A 131 -28.63 13.85 -2.13
N VAL A 132 -28.84 13.16 -3.27
CA VAL A 132 -29.20 13.82 -4.53
C VAL A 132 -30.65 14.30 -4.43
N ILE A 133 -30.85 15.61 -4.53
CA ILE A 133 -32.19 16.23 -4.45
C ILE A 133 -32.75 16.58 -5.81
N ARG A 134 -31.89 16.81 -6.81
CA ARG A 134 -32.31 17.19 -8.16
C ARG A 134 -31.26 16.77 -9.18
N LEU A 135 -31.75 16.36 -10.38
CA LEU A 135 -30.93 16.11 -11.54
C LEU A 135 -31.10 17.26 -12.54
N GLY A 136 -29.99 17.72 -13.12
CA GLY A 136 -29.96 18.77 -14.14
C GLY A 136 -29.69 18.26 -15.55
N ALA A 137 -29.26 16.99 -15.69
CA ALA A 137 -29.05 16.30 -16.95
C ALA A 137 -29.54 14.86 -16.84
N ALA A 138 -30.01 14.29 -17.95
CA ALA A 138 -30.40 12.88 -18.08
C ALA A 138 -29.28 12.07 -18.74
N LEU A 139 -29.40 10.75 -18.66
CA LEU A 139 -28.49 9.82 -19.32
C LEU A 139 -28.55 10.01 -20.83
N GLY A 140 -27.41 10.29 -21.46
CA GLY A 140 -27.31 10.53 -22.90
C GLY A 140 -27.40 12.00 -23.32
N ASP A 141 -27.66 12.92 -22.40
CA ASP A 141 -27.67 14.36 -22.73
C ASP A 141 -26.22 14.86 -22.93
N THR A 142 -26.06 15.72 -23.93
CA THR A 142 -24.82 16.46 -24.15
C THR A 142 -24.76 17.66 -23.20
N VAL A 143 -23.69 17.80 -22.46
CA VAL A 143 -23.47 18.89 -21.49
C VAL A 143 -22.30 19.77 -21.89
N THR A 144 -22.33 21.03 -21.49
CA THR A 144 -21.21 21.97 -21.66
C THR A 144 -20.41 22.08 -20.36
N ALA A 145 -19.14 22.48 -20.47
CA ALA A 145 -18.30 22.73 -19.29
C ALA A 145 -18.97 23.76 -18.36
N GLY A 146 -19.01 23.46 -17.05
CA GLY A 146 -19.65 24.30 -16.05
C GLY A 146 -21.18 24.12 -15.94
N GLN A 147 -21.80 23.33 -16.80
CA GLN A 147 -23.26 23.07 -16.73
C GLN A 147 -23.59 22.26 -15.48
N PRO A 148 -24.60 22.64 -14.69
CA PRO A 148 -25.08 21.87 -13.56
C PRO A 148 -25.61 20.49 -13.99
N ILE A 149 -25.10 19.42 -13.40
CA ILE A 149 -25.53 18.04 -13.66
C ILE A 149 -26.48 17.54 -12.57
N LEU A 150 -26.17 17.86 -11.31
CA LEU A 150 -27.03 17.48 -10.18
C LEU A 150 -26.80 18.40 -8.99
N TRP A 151 -27.72 18.35 -8.03
CA TRP A 151 -27.64 19.03 -6.76
C TRP A 151 -27.67 18.00 -5.63
N LEU A 152 -26.72 18.18 -4.70
CA LEU A 152 -26.62 17.39 -3.49
C LEU A 152 -27.03 18.23 -2.29
N GLU A 153 -27.81 17.67 -1.38
CA GLU A 153 -28.03 18.23 -0.06
C GLU A 153 -27.13 17.53 0.94
N ALA A 154 -26.35 18.31 1.64
CA ALA A 154 -25.54 17.87 2.76
C ALA A 154 -25.55 18.94 3.86
N MET A 155 -25.78 18.53 5.12
CA MET A 155 -25.78 19.43 6.29
C MET A 155 -26.71 20.65 6.13
N LYS A 156 -27.89 20.49 5.49
CA LYS A 156 -28.86 21.55 5.19
C LYS A 156 -28.36 22.61 4.20
N MET A 157 -27.37 22.28 3.39
CA MET A 157 -26.86 23.11 2.31
C MET A 157 -26.96 22.37 0.98
N GLU A 158 -27.30 23.12 -0.08
CA GLU A 158 -27.32 22.59 -1.44
C GLU A 158 -25.93 22.79 -2.10
N HIS A 159 -25.41 21.74 -2.68
CA HIS A 159 -24.15 21.76 -3.43
C HIS A 159 -24.43 21.37 -4.88
N THR A 160 -24.03 22.24 -5.80
CA THR A 160 -24.15 21.97 -7.23
C THR A 160 -22.92 21.23 -7.73
N VAL A 161 -23.14 20.11 -8.40
CA VAL A 161 -22.09 19.39 -9.13
C VAL A 161 -22.22 19.75 -10.61
N THR A 162 -21.14 20.28 -11.19
CA THR A 162 -21.11 20.75 -12.57
C THR A 162 -20.21 19.86 -13.44
N ALA A 163 -20.45 19.86 -14.75
CA ALA A 163 -19.58 19.18 -15.71
C ALA A 163 -18.20 19.86 -15.76
N PRO A 164 -17.09 19.12 -15.58
CA PRO A 164 -15.74 19.68 -15.70
C PRO A 164 -15.35 19.98 -17.16
N THR A 165 -15.93 19.26 -18.11
CA THR A 165 -15.71 19.36 -19.55
C THR A 165 -17.02 19.18 -20.29
N ALA A 166 -17.07 19.60 -21.56
CA ALA A 166 -18.17 19.24 -22.46
C ALA A 166 -18.09 17.76 -22.84
N GLY A 167 -19.23 17.11 -22.99
CA GLY A 167 -19.31 15.69 -23.36
C GLY A 167 -20.74 15.17 -23.49
#